data_f260a541149b4fb659ff504195edde29
#
_entry.id   f260a541149b4fb659ff504195edde29
#
_cell.length_a   1.000
_cell.length_b   1.000
_cell.length_c   1.000
_cell.angle_alpha   90.00
_cell.angle_beta   90.00
_cell.angle_gamma   90.00
#
_symmetry.space_group_name_H-M   'P 1'
#
loop_
_entity.id
_entity.type
_entity.pdbx_description
1 polymer ?
#
loop_
_entity_poly.entity_id
_entity_poly.type
_entity_poly.pdbx_seq_one_letter_code
_entity_poly.pdbx_strand_id
1 'polypeptide(L)'
;MAKRGPSDAARTLRLKGVNVGSITPYESAGGKRYRVRYRKPDHSQTDKRGFRSKREAELFLASVEVAKHTGRYIDPSRSRVTIGQWTTSWLATRTDLRASTLDRVSGVVRNHIVPTLGSIALADFGRLRAQQWASQLSATQSPGSVRKIVNVLSSALQLAVDDGRIPANPAARLKLPRQIKSQKRFLTHQQVADLAAAVDKKEAGDGFGLLVLVLAYTGLRWGELAGLRVRDLDFRRGRLEVSSTMIEVNGYLEESTPKDYEARSIPVPAFVLSQLAGHVQSKIPSEFVFVSSKSGAVLRNRTFRRGWFNEAAASIGVPGLTPHELRHTCASLAVSAGANVKALQRMLGHSSAKETLDTYSDLFDDDLDAVADVLDQMATVSVVGKTWAKRPARAVRQPSRSRKPASDQRFSKSPVSDSNRRPPLYKSGALAN
;
A
#
# COMPACT_ATOMS: atom_id res chain seq x y z
N MET A 1 -45.16 -34.56 62.42
CA MET A 1 -44.17 -34.95 61.35
C MET A 1 -44.64 -34.43 60.01
N ALA A 2 -44.15 -33.30 59.57
CA ALA A 2 -44.50 -32.71 58.29
C ALA A 2 -43.39 -33.05 57.27
N LYS A 3 -43.73 -33.80 56.22
CA LYS A 3 -42.85 -34.15 55.11
C LYS A 3 -42.59 -32.92 54.30
N ARG A 4 -41.32 -32.46 54.23
CA ARG A 4 -40.82 -31.47 53.27
C ARG A 4 -40.89 -32.09 51.88
N GLY A 5 -41.67 -31.48 50.97
CA GLY A 5 -41.70 -31.82 49.57
C GLY A 5 -40.39 -31.43 48.88
N PRO A 6 -40.05 -32.02 47.73
CA PRO A 6 -38.78 -31.79 47.05
C PRO A 6 -38.72 -30.39 46.53
N SER A 7 -37.54 -29.73 46.76
CA SER A 7 -37.16 -28.44 46.30
C SER A 7 -37.34 -28.30 44.78
N ASP A 8 -37.83 -27.14 44.35
CA ASP A 8 -38.00 -26.72 42.97
C ASP A 8 -36.71 -26.94 42.15
N ALA A 9 -36.63 -28.16 41.61
CA ALA A 9 -35.47 -28.58 40.83
C ALA A 9 -35.41 -27.80 39.51
N ALA A 10 -34.24 -27.40 39.17
CA ALA A 10 -33.86 -26.73 37.93
C ALA A 10 -34.70 -27.19 36.73
N ARG A 11 -35.55 -26.30 36.22
CA ARG A 11 -36.36 -26.56 35.02
C ARG A 11 -35.46 -26.52 33.80
N THR A 12 -35.05 -27.68 33.33
CA THR A 12 -34.26 -27.83 32.08
C THR A 12 -35.19 -27.62 30.90
N LEU A 13 -34.92 -26.59 30.11
CA LEU A 13 -35.58 -26.40 28.81
C LEU A 13 -35.07 -27.46 27.83
N ARG A 14 -35.95 -28.42 27.45
CA ARG A 14 -35.70 -29.40 26.39
C ARG A 14 -36.46 -29.00 25.13
N LEU A 15 -35.75 -28.57 24.10
CA LEU A 15 -36.25 -28.64 22.74
C LEU A 15 -35.95 -30.05 22.22
N LYS A 16 -36.99 -30.81 21.84
CA LYS A 16 -36.93 -32.19 21.34
C LYS A 16 -35.52 -32.83 21.24
N GLY A 17 -35.05 -33.43 22.35
CA GLY A 17 -33.83 -34.25 22.38
C GLY A 17 -32.50 -33.53 22.64
N VAL A 18 -32.43 -32.21 22.65
CA VAL A 18 -31.20 -31.44 22.91
C VAL A 18 -31.24 -30.78 24.27
N ASN A 19 -30.23 -31.02 25.11
CA ASN A 19 -30.07 -30.38 26.41
C ASN A 19 -29.57 -28.95 26.21
N VAL A 20 -30.49 -27.98 26.06
CA VAL A 20 -30.22 -26.60 25.64
C VAL A 20 -29.48 -25.78 26.71
N GLY A 21 -29.65 -26.14 28.00
CA GLY A 21 -29.05 -25.45 29.14
C GLY A 21 -30.02 -25.42 30.33
N SER A 22 -29.54 -24.93 31.48
CA SER A 22 -30.36 -24.81 32.72
C SER A 22 -30.27 -23.41 33.30
N ILE A 23 -31.39 -22.94 33.85
CA ILE A 23 -31.51 -21.67 34.55
C ILE A 23 -31.81 -21.95 36.01
N THR A 24 -30.93 -21.48 36.90
CA THR A 24 -31.08 -21.69 38.35
C THR A 24 -31.06 -20.34 39.06
N PRO A 25 -32.04 -20.11 40.00
CA PRO A 25 -31.99 -18.95 40.87
C PRO A 25 -30.89 -19.12 41.92
N TYR A 26 -30.36 -18.01 42.42
CA TYR A 26 -29.46 -17.97 43.58
C TYR A 26 -29.60 -16.61 44.29
N GLU A 27 -29.27 -16.59 45.58
CA GLU A 27 -29.25 -15.34 46.35
C GLU A 27 -27.90 -14.66 46.25
N SER A 28 -27.91 -13.33 46.12
CA SER A 28 -26.74 -12.47 46.14
C SER A 28 -26.95 -11.32 47.13
N ALA A 29 -25.90 -10.58 47.48
CA ALA A 29 -26.00 -9.42 48.38
C ALA A 29 -27.03 -8.37 47.89
N GLY A 30 -27.32 -8.33 46.58
CA GLY A 30 -28.31 -7.45 45.96
C GLY A 30 -29.67 -8.14 45.67
N GLY A 31 -30.01 -9.23 46.35
CA GLY A 31 -31.27 -9.99 46.20
C GLY A 31 -31.15 -11.14 45.17
N LYS A 32 -32.33 -11.72 44.87
CA LYS A 32 -32.47 -12.88 43.99
C LYS A 32 -31.94 -12.63 42.58
N ARG A 33 -31.07 -13.52 42.08
CA ARG A 33 -30.46 -13.50 40.76
C ARG A 33 -30.61 -14.84 40.09
N TYR A 34 -30.32 -14.87 38.77
CA TYR A 34 -30.38 -16.11 37.98
C TYR A 34 -29.04 -16.40 37.37
N ARG A 35 -28.71 -17.69 37.26
CA ARG A 35 -27.54 -18.23 36.58
C ARG A 35 -28.00 -19.10 35.44
N VAL A 36 -27.38 -18.88 34.25
CA VAL A 36 -27.58 -19.71 33.06
C VAL A 36 -26.36 -20.60 32.91
N ARG A 37 -26.56 -21.89 32.83
CA ARG A 37 -25.53 -22.88 32.56
C ARG A 37 -25.83 -23.53 31.21
N TYR A 38 -24.83 -23.53 30.30
CA TYR A 38 -24.99 -24.07 28.96
C TYR A 38 -23.71 -24.74 28.49
N ARG A 39 -23.77 -25.51 27.39
CA ARG A 39 -22.61 -26.13 26.74
C ARG A 39 -22.16 -25.26 25.59
N LYS A 40 -20.84 -25.09 25.48
CA LYS A 40 -20.19 -24.46 24.32
C LYS A 40 -20.21 -25.39 23.10
N PRO A 41 -19.85 -24.94 21.89
CA PRO A 41 -19.70 -25.82 20.71
C PRO A 41 -18.70 -26.97 20.90
N ASP A 42 -17.64 -26.76 21.71
CA ASP A 42 -16.66 -27.78 22.08
C ASP A 42 -17.14 -28.77 23.14
N HIS A 43 -18.47 -28.76 23.46
CA HIS A 43 -19.13 -29.53 24.48
C HIS A 43 -18.73 -29.24 25.94
N SER A 44 -17.77 -28.36 26.20
CA SER A 44 -17.42 -27.90 27.53
C SER A 44 -18.58 -27.12 28.14
N GLN A 45 -18.74 -27.23 29.47
CA GLN A 45 -19.81 -26.55 30.21
C GLN A 45 -19.33 -25.19 30.72
N THR A 46 -20.17 -24.18 30.60
CA THR A 46 -19.92 -22.82 31.13
C THR A 46 -21.17 -22.26 31.77
N ASP A 47 -21.01 -21.24 32.63
CA ASP A 47 -22.12 -20.53 33.21
C ASP A 47 -21.95 -19.01 33.14
N LYS A 48 -23.09 -18.31 33.07
CA LYS A 48 -23.17 -16.86 33.24
C LYS A 48 -24.14 -16.53 34.35
N ARG A 49 -23.70 -15.65 35.25
CA ARG A 49 -24.43 -15.23 36.45
C ARG A 49 -24.83 -13.77 36.38
N GLY A 50 -25.71 -13.34 37.27
CA GLY A 50 -26.04 -11.93 37.49
C GLY A 50 -27.31 -11.45 36.81
N PHE A 51 -28.09 -12.30 36.17
CA PHE A 51 -29.36 -11.91 35.57
C PHE A 51 -30.38 -11.53 36.66
N ARG A 52 -31.05 -10.38 36.48
CA ARG A 52 -31.99 -9.82 37.45
C ARG A 52 -33.35 -10.53 37.41
N SER A 53 -33.72 -11.06 36.25
CA SER A 53 -34.98 -11.81 36.08
C SER A 53 -34.77 -13.11 35.33
N LYS A 54 -35.69 -14.05 35.51
CA LYS A 54 -35.72 -15.33 34.81
C LYS A 54 -35.86 -15.10 33.29
N ARG A 55 -36.69 -14.14 32.89
CA ARG A 55 -36.91 -13.78 31.49
C ARG A 55 -35.60 -13.27 30.81
N GLU A 56 -34.82 -12.50 31.53
CA GLU A 56 -33.49 -12.04 31.02
C GLU A 56 -32.56 -13.24 30.81
N ALA A 57 -32.54 -14.17 31.72
CA ALA A 57 -31.76 -15.40 31.61
C ALA A 57 -32.22 -16.30 30.44
N GLU A 58 -33.53 -16.40 30.22
CA GLU A 58 -34.13 -17.14 29.09
C GLU A 58 -33.78 -16.52 27.75
N LEU A 59 -33.86 -15.18 27.60
CA LEU A 59 -33.46 -14.43 26.40
C LEU A 59 -31.99 -14.64 26.11
N PHE A 60 -31.15 -14.59 27.13
CA PHE A 60 -29.72 -14.84 26.97
C PHE A 60 -29.46 -16.27 26.48
N LEU A 61 -30.09 -17.30 27.09
CA LEU A 61 -29.93 -18.68 26.67
C LEU A 61 -30.38 -18.89 25.22
N ALA A 62 -31.52 -18.32 24.84
CA ALA A 62 -32.00 -18.35 23.46
C ALA A 62 -31.01 -17.71 22.47
N SER A 63 -30.43 -16.56 22.85
CA SER A 63 -29.42 -15.88 22.01
C SER A 63 -28.16 -16.74 21.83
N VAL A 64 -27.71 -17.43 22.84
CA VAL A 64 -26.58 -18.38 22.79
C VAL A 64 -26.87 -19.54 21.84
N GLU A 65 -28.07 -20.12 21.90
CA GLU A 65 -28.44 -21.24 21.03
C GLU A 65 -28.53 -20.80 19.56
N VAL A 66 -29.13 -19.64 19.30
CA VAL A 66 -29.14 -19.06 17.94
C VAL A 66 -27.72 -18.83 17.43
N ALA A 67 -26.85 -18.28 18.30
CA ALA A 67 -25.45 -18.02 17.94
C ALA A 67 -24.68 -19.32 17.62
N LYS A 68 -24.90 -20.38 18.37
CA LYS A 68 -24.33 -21.72 18.11
C LYS A 68 -24.84 -22.31 16.79
N HIS A 69 -26.14 -22.23 16.55
CA HIS A 69 -26.76 -22.75 15.33
C HIS A 69 -26.29 -22.02 14.06
N THR A 70 -26.04 -20.73 14.18
CA THR A 70 -25.55 -19.90 13.07
C THR A 70 -24.02 -19.87 12.94
N GLY A 71 -23.29 -20.64 13.77
CA GLY A 71 -21.82 -20.64 13.79
C GLY A 71 -21.21 -19.33 14.30
N ARG A 72 -22.00 -18.45 14.89
CA ARG A 72 -21.55 -17.11 15.39
C ARG A 72 -21.32 -17.07 16.89
N TYR A 73 -21.24 -18.24 17.53
CA TYR A 73 -20.98 -18.30 18.98
C TYR A 73 -19.55 -17.83 19.28
N ILE A 74 -19.44 -16.84 20.14
CA ILE A 74 -18.17 -16.32 20.64
C ILE A 74 -18.05 -16.71 22.13
N ASP A 75 -16.96 -17.39 22.46
CA ASP A 75 -16.64 -17.70 23.84
C ASP A 75 -16.18 -16.43 24.58
N PRO A 76 -16.93 -15.94 25.58
CA PRO A 76 -16.55 -14.75 26.33
C PRO A 76 -15.17 -14.84 26.99
N SER A 77 -14.71 -16.06 27.33
CA SER A 77 -13.38 -16.25 27.94
C SER A 77 -12.25 -15.96 26.92
N ARG A 78 -12.45 -16.33 25.64
CA ARG A 78 -11.49 -16.10 24.56
C ARG A 78 -11.42 -14.62 24.14
N SER A 79 -12.50 -13.87 24.35
CA SER A 79 -12.58 -12.45 24.02
C SER A 79 -11.94 -11.53 25.08
N ARG A 80 -11.56 -12.05 26.24
CA ARG A 80 -10.92 -11.29 27.33
C ARG A 80 -9.45 -10.99 27.07
N VAL A 81 -8.82 -11.66 26.11
CA VAL A 81 -7.44 -11.35 25.73
C VAL A 81 -7.34 -9.89 25.31
N THR A 82 -6.29 -9.21 25.74
CA THR A 82 -6.08 -7.79 25.40
C THR A 82 -5.56 -7.62 23.97
N ILE A 83 -5.77 -6.45 23.37
CA ILE A 83 -5.24 -6.13 22.04
C ILE A 83 -3.71 -6.27 22.00
N GLY A 84 -3.01 -5.88 23.09
CA GLY A 84 -1.56 -6.04 23.17
C GLY A 84 -1.13 -7.50 23.12
N GLN A 85 -1.74 -8.36 23.93
CA GLN A 85 -1.49 -9.80 23.91
C GLN A 85 -1.84 -10.43 22.56
N TRP A 86 -2.99 -10.05 22.02
CA TRP A 86 -3.45 -10.56 20.73
C TRP A 86 -2.52 -10.18 19.58
N THR A 87 -2.12 -8.91 19.49
CA THR A 87 -1.22 -8.44 18.42
C THR A 87 0.17 -9.05 18.51
N THR A 88 0.66 -9.36 19.73
CA THR A 88 1.91 -10.10 19.91
C THR A 88 1.78 -11.54 19.39
N SER A 89 0.70 -12.24 19.75
CA SER A 89 0.42 -13.58 19.23
C SER A 89 0.24 -13.58 17.70
N TRP A 90 -0.48 -12.60 17.18
CA TRP A 90 -0.66 -12.42 15.74
C TRP A 90 0.67 -12.20 15.00
N LEU A 91 1.57 -11.37 15.53
CA LEU A 91 2.90 -11.16 14.94
C LEU A 91 3.70 -12.46 14.87
N ALA A 92 3.62 -13.31 15.87
CA ALA A 92 4.33 -14.60 15.91
C ALA A 92 3.84 -15.57 14.82
N THR A 93 2.62 -15.41 14.30
CA THR A 93 2.09 -16.23 13.20
C THR A 93 2.49 -15.73 11.80
N ARG A 94 3.10 -14.53 11.70
CA ARG A 94 3.40 -13.88 10.42
C ARG A 94 4.74 -14.32 9.82
N THR A 95 4.87 -15.62 9.59
CA THR A 95 6.04 -16.22 8.92
C THR A 95 6.06 -15.97 7.41
N ASP A 96 4.95 -15.49 6.85
CA ASP A 96 4.77 -15.12 5.45
C ASP A 96 5.44 -13.79 5.08
N LEU A 97 5.78 -12.97 6.08
CA LEU A 97 6.33 -11.63 5.84
C LEU A 97 7.85 -11.66 5.70
N ARG A 98 8.37 -10.88 4.73
CA ARG A 98 9.81 -10.60 4.67
C ARG A 98 10.27 -9.86 5.94
N ALA A 99 11.51 -10.06 6.35
CA ALA A 99 12.09 -9.49 7.56
C ALA A 99 11.86 -7.97 7.71
N SER A 100 12.10 -7.18 6.65
CA SER A 100 11.88 -5.72 6.66
C SER A 100 10.39 -5.32 6.79
N THR A 101 9.48 -6.16 6.31
CA THR A 101 8.03 -5.94 6.48
C THR A 101 7.61 -6.27 7.89
N LEU A 102 8.10 -7.38 8.44
CA LEU A 102 7.84 -7.81 9.81
C LEU A 102 8.37 -6.77 10.80
N ASP A 103 9.59 -6.27 10.62
CA ASP A 103 10.17 -5.21 11.46
C ASP A 103 9.28 -3.94 11.45
N ARG A 104 8.85 -3.50 10.26
CA ARG A 104 7.95 -2.35 10.14
C ARG A 104 6.59 -2.58 10.80
N VAL A 105 5.99 -3.75 10.63
CA VAL A 105 4.71 -4.11 11.24
C VAL A 105 4.85 -4.20 12.76
N SER A 106 5.93 -4.80 13.26
CA SER A 106 6.28 -4.87 14.68
C SER A 106 6.49 -3.46 15.27
N GLY A 107 7.16 -2.58 14.52
CA GLY A 107 7.30 -1.17 14.89
C GLY A 107 5.95 -0.44 15.01
N VAL A 108 5.00 -0.71 14.11
CA VAL A 108 3.64 -0.14 14.20
C VAL A 108 2.93 -0.65 15.45
N VAL A 109 2.99 -1.94 15.71
CA VAL A 109 2.37 -2.54 16.92
C VAL A 109 2.97 -1.93 18.18
N ARG A 110 4.29 -1.90 18.30
CA ARG A 110 5.03 -1.39 19.47
C ARG A 110 4.81 0.11 19.72
N ASN A 111 4.81 0.92 18.67
CA ASN A 111 4.85 2.38 18.82
C ASN A 111 3.47 3.05 18.74
N HIS A 112 2.46 2.41 18.14
CA HIS A 112 1.16 3.03 17.90
C HIS A 112 -0.03 2.25 18.48
N ILE A 113 0.01 0.90 18.45
CA ILE A 113 -1.12 0.08 18.89
C ILE A 113 -1.04 -0.20 20.40
N VAL A 114 0.05 -0.80 20.86
CA VAL A 114 0.21 -1.21 22.26
C VAL A 114 0.12 -0.04 23.24
N PRO A 115 0.74 1.12 23.01
CA PRO A 115 0.69 2.23 23.98
C PRO A 115 -0.72 2.79 24.21
N THR A 116 -1.60 2.70 23.22
CA THR A 116 -2.93 3.33 23.27
C THR A 116 -4.07 2.34 23.44
N LEU A 117 -3.93 1.13 22.91
CA LEU A 117 -4.99 0.12 22.87
C LEU A 117 -4.60 -1.17 23.58
N GLY A 118 -3.35 -1.35 23.93
CA GLY A 118 -2.80 -2.64 24.37
C GLY A 118 -3.46 -3.25 25.60
N SER A 119 -3.96 -2.43 26.54
CA SER A 119 -4.65 -2.89 27.75
C SER A 119 -6.13 -3.23 27.56
N ILE A 120 -6.71 -2.90 26.40
CA ILE A 120 -8.13 -3.07 26.15
C ILE A 120 -8.39 -4.51 25.73
N ALA A 121 -9.41 -5.16 26.34
CA ALA A 121 -9.84 -6.47 25.90
C ALA A 121 -10.48 -6.42 24.50
N LEU A 122 -10.32 -7.47 23.70
CA LEU A 122 -10.93 -7.55 22.38
C LEU A 122 -12.46 -7.35 22.44
N ALA A 123 -13.12 -7.88 23.48
CA ALA A 123 -14.56 -7.74 23.71
C ALA A 123 -15.01 -6.28 23.91
N ASP A 124 -14.14 -5.43 24.45
CA ASP A 124 -14.45 -4.05 24.83
C ASP A 124 -14.02 -3.03 23.76
N PHE A 125 -13.42 -3.51 22.68
CA PHE A 125 -12.94 -2.68 21.59
C PHE A 125 -13.97 -2.57 20.47
N GLY A 126 -14.86 -1.58 20.59
CA GLY A 126 -15.91 -1.31 19.61
C GLY A 126 -15.51 -0.34 18.50
N ARG A 127 -16.36 -0.27 17.46
CA ARG A 127 -16.13 0.57 16.26
C ARG A 127 -15.95 2.06 16.57
N LEU A 128 -16.72 2.61 17.52
CA LEU A 128 -16.58 4.02 17.90
C LEU A 128 -15.19 4.30 18.44
N ARG A 129 -14.68 3.42 19.31
CA ARG A 129 -13.34 3.55 19.88
C ARG A 129 -12.25 3.43 18.83
N ALA A 130 -12.42 2.51 17.86
CA ALA A 130 -11.51 2.38 16.72
C ALA A 130 -11.48 3.66 15.86
N GLN A 131 -12.64 4.29 15.61
CA GLN A 131 -12.73 5.54 14.86
C GLN A 131 -12.10 6.72 15.63
N GLN A 132 -12.33 6.81 16.92
CA GLN A 132 -11.71 7.86 17.79
C GLN A 132 -10.19 7.73 17.79
N TRP A 133 -9.66 6.50 17.94
CA TRP A 133 -8.23 6.25 17.86
C TRP A 133 -7.63 6.64 16.50
N ALA A 134 -8.29 6.29 15.40
CA ALA A 134 -7.85 6.69 14.07
C ALA A 134 -7.83 8.24 13.89
N SER A 135 -8.80 8.94 14.50
CA SER A 135 -8.85 10.41 14.51
C SER A 135 -7.70 11.00 15.33
N GLN A 136 -7.37 10.42 16.48
CA GLN A 136 -6.22 10.83 17.30
C GLN A 136 -4.89 10.66 16.54
N LEU A 137 -4.70 9.52 15.85
CA LEU A 137 -3.52 9.32 15.00
C LEU A 137 -3.40 10.40 13.92
N SER A 138 -4.52 10.87 13.38
CA SER A 138 -4.54 11.89 12.31
C SER A 138 -4.04 13.27 12.77
N ALA A 139 -3.99 13.53 14.08
CA ALA A 139 -3.44 14.76 14.62
C ALA A 139 -1.90 14.84 14.52
N THR A 140 -1.23 13.68 14.48
CA THR A 140 0.25 13.61 14.52
C THR A 140 0.86 12.90 13.32
N GLN A 141 0.07 12.16 12.56
CA GLN A 141 0.54 11.33 11.47
C GLN A 141 -0.03 11.76 10.12
N SER A 142 0.76 11.59 9.05
CA SER A 142 0.26 11.83 7.69
C SER A 142 -0.89 10.86 7.33
N PRO A 143 -1.81 11.25 6.43
CA PRO A 143 -2.91 10.38 5.99
C PRO A 143 -2.47 8.99 5.51
N GLY A 144 -1.32 8.92 4.83
CA GLY A 144 -0.73 7.66 4.38
C GLY A 144 -0.22 6.80 5.53
N SER A 145 0.37 7.41 6.57
CA SER A 145 0.81 6.71 7.79
C SER A 145 -0.37 6.19 8.59
N VAL A 146 -1.40 7.02 8.81
CA VAL A 146 -2.63 6.61 9.50
C VAL A 146 -3.24 5.38 8.84
N ARG A 147 -3.37 5.37 7.52
CA ARG A 147 -3.90 4.23 6.76
C ARG A 147 -3.08 2.96 6.97
N LYS A 148 -1.74 3.06 6.93
CA LYS A 148 -0.85 1.92 7.16
C LYS A 148 -0.99 1.37 8.59
N ILE A 149 -1.03 2.25 9.59
CA ILE A 149 -1.18 1.89 11.00
C ILE A 149 -2.54 1.19 11.25
N VAL A 150 -3.63 1.78 10.73
CA VAL A 150 -4.98 1.21 10.86
C VAL A 150 -5.08 -0.15 10.15
N ASN A 151 -4.44 -0.31 8.98
CA ASN A 151 -4.43 -1.59 8.26
C ASN A 151 -3.74 -2.70 9.06
N VAL A 152 -2.67 -2.41 9.79
CA VAL A 152 -2.00 -3.38 10.68
C VAL A 152 -2.96 -3.84 11.78
N LEU A 153 -3.60 -2.90 12.49
CA LEU A 153 -4.59 -3.24 13.51
C LEU A 153 -5.77 -4.03 12.92
N SER A 154 -6.29 -3.58 11.78
CA SER A 154 -7.40 -4.25 11.10
C SER A 154 -7.05 -5.68 10.69
N SER A 155 -5.82 -5.93 10.22
CA SER A 155 -5.36 -7.29 9.87
C SER A 155 -5.28 -8.19 11.10
N ALA A 156 -4.76 -7.70 12.22
CA ALA A 156 -4.72 -8.46 13.48
C ALA A 156 -6.12 -8.76 14.02
N LEU A 157 -7.05 -7.79 13.95
CA LEU A 157 -8.43 -7.97 14.39
C LEU A 157 -9.23 -8.85 13.43
N GLN A 158 -8.90 -8.89 12.14
CA GLN A 158 -9.51 -9.83 11.20
C GLN A 158 -9.20 -11.28 11.61
N LEU A 159 -7.95 -11.58 11.95
CA LEU A 159 -7.61 -12.91 12.49
C LEU A 159 -8.38 -13.22 13.80
N ALA A 160 -8.68 -12.20 14.63
CA ALA A 160 -9.51 -12.40 15.81
C ALA A 160 -10.97 -12.73 15.47
N VAL A 161 -11.50 -12.22 14.36
CA VAL A 161 -12.81 -12.63 13.81
C VAL A 161 -12.74 -14.06 13.30
N ASP A 162 -11.72 -14.39 12.52
CA ASP A 162 -11.54 -15.71 11.91
C ASP A 162 -11.30 -16.80 12.98
N ASP A 163 -10.65 -16.46 14.11
CA ASP A 163 -10.48 -17.31 15.30
C ASP A 163 -11.71 -17.31 16.23
N GLY A 164 -12.80 -16.66 15.86
CA GLY A 164 -14.05 -16.63 16.64
C GLY A 164 -13.95 -15.93 18.00
N ARG A 165 -13.07 -14.94 18.15
CA ARG A 165 -12.92 -14.14 19.38
C ARG A 165 -13.80 -12.90 19.42
N ILE A 166 -14.07 -12.32 18.26
CA ILE A 166 -14.96 -11.16 18.10
C ILE A 166 -15.90 -11.37 16.91
N PRO A 167 -17.12 -10.82 16.94
CA PRO A 167 -18.13 -11.10 15.91
C PRO A 167 -17.86 -10.37 14.58
N ALA A 168 -17.14 -9.26 14.64
CA ALA A 168 -16.81 -8.43 13.49
C ALA A 168 -15.57 -7.61 13.79
N ASN A 169 -14.86 -7.22 12.74
CA ASN A 169 -13.67 -6.38 12.85
C ASN A 169 -14.05 -4.91 13.07
N PRO A 170 -13.83 -4.34 14.27
CA PRO A 170 -14.21 -2.96 14.57
C PRO A 170 -13.34 -1.92 13.82
N ALA A 171 -12.15 -2.30 13.37
CA ALA A 171 -11.27 -1.43 12.58
C ALA A 171 -11.51 -1.54 11.06
N ALA A 172 -12.45 -2.35 10.59
CA ALA A 172 -12.78 -2.44 9.18
C ALA A 172 -13.49 -1.18 8.68
N ARG A 173 -13.09 -0.69 7.48
CA ARG A 173 -13.76 0.41 6.78
C ARG A 173 -13.95 1.67 7.64
N LEU A 174 -12.94 2.06 8.42
CA LEU A 174 -12.94 3.32 9.16
C LEU A 174 -12.90 4.50 8.18
N LYS A 175 -13.51 5.63 8.58
CA LYS A 175 -13.39 6.89 7.85
C LYS A 175 -12.00 7.49 8.15
N LEU A 176 -11.10 7.43 7.19
CA LEU A 176 -9.73 7.94 7.30
C LEU A 176 -9.56 9.20 6.46
N PRO A 177 -8.61 10.09 6.81
CA PRO A 177 -8.31 11.28 6.03
C PRO A 177 -7.99 10.91 4.56
N ARG A 178 -8.43 11.78 3.63
CA ARG A 178 -8.12 11.62 2.22
C ARG A 178 -6.62 11.77 2.00
N GLN A 179 -6.01 10.82 1.32
CA GLN A 179 -4.63 10.94 0.87
C GLN A 179 -4.61 11.78 -0.41
N ILE A 180 -4.00 12.95 -0.32
CA ILE A 180 -3.70 13.76 -1.50
C ILE A 180 -2.44 13.15 -2.10
N LYS A 181 -2.50 12.75 -3.37
CA LYS A 181 -1.32 12.31 -4.11
C LYS A 181 -0.38 13.52 -4.23
N SER A 182 0.85 13.41 -3.76
CA SER A 182 1.87 14.42 -4.03
C SER A 182 2.15 14.44 -5.53
N GLN A 183 2.30 15.62 -6.10
CA GLN A 183 2.79 15.76 -7.46
C GLN A 183 4.18 15.13 -7.53
N LYS A 184 4.37 14.23 -8.48
CA LYS A 184 5.69 13.66 -8.77
C LYS A 184 6.55 14.72 -9.40
N ARG A 185 7.81 14.75 -9.02
CA ARG A 185 8.80 15.66 -9.58
C ARG A 185 9.73 14.87 -10.48
N PHE A 186 9.94 15.39 -11.67
CA PHE A 186 10.86 14.85 -12.66
C PHE A 186 11.92 15.89 -12.94
N LEU A 187 13.17 15.49 -12.93
CA LEU A 187 14.29 16.38 -13.24
C LEU A 187 14.62 16.32 -14.73
N THR A 188 14.99 17.44 -15.30
CA THR A 188 15.61 17.49 -16.61
C THR A 188 17.04 16.94 -16.57
N HIS A 189 17.63 16.64 -17.74
CA HIS A 189 19.05 16.25 -17.83
C HIS A 189 19.97 17.25 -17.15
N GLN A 190 19.71 18.56 -17.34
CA GLN A 190 20.49 19.62 -16.72
C GLN A 190 20.38 19.62 -15.20
N GLN A 191 19.16 19.50 -14.67
CA GLN A 191 18.94 19.44 -13.23
C GLN A 191 19.57 18.20 -12.59
N VAL A 192 19.61 17.06 -13.30
CA VAL A 192 20.33 15.86 -12.83
C VAL A 192 21.84 16.14 -12.75
N ALA A 193 22.42 16.79 -13.75
CA ALA A 193 23.83 17.17 -13.76
C ALA A 193 24.15 18.18 -12.64
N ASP A 194 23.31 19.20 -12.47
CA ASP A 194 23.47 20.21 -11.41
C ASP A 194 23.38 19.58 -10.02
N LEU A 195 22.44 18.63 -9.83
CA LEU A 195 22.30 17.89 -8.57
C LEU A 195 23.55 17.05 -8.29
N ALA A 196 24.06 16.34 -9.29
CA ALA A 196 25.28 15.53 -9.13
C ALA A 196 26.47 16.41 -8.75
N ALA A 197 26.66 17.52 -9.46
CA ALA A 197 27.71 18.49 -9.15
C ALA A 197 27.56 19.13 -7.76
N ALA A 198 26.33 19.43 -7.33
CA ALA A 198 26.06 19.99 -6.02
C ALA A 198 26.36 18.99 -4.89
N VAL A 199 26.08 17.69 -5.11
CA VAL A 199 26.42 16.62 -4.17
C VAL A 199 27.94 16.46 -4.01
N ASP A 200 28.68 16.50 -5.12
CA ASP A 200 30.15 16.35 -5.11
C ASP A 200 30.87 17.57 -4.49
N LYS A 201 30.30 18.79 -4.57
CA LYS A 201 30.89 19.99 -3.96
C LYS A 201 31.00 19.89 -2.43
N LYS A 202 30.17 19.10 -1.79
CA LYS A 202 30.08 19.08 -0.32
C LYS A 202 31.23 18.34 0.38
N GLU A 203 31.76 17.30 -0.25
CA GLU A 203 32.98 16.63 0.19
C GLU A 203 33.76 16.19 -1.05
N ALA A 204 34.87 16.84 -1.31
CA ALA A 204 35.73 16.54 -2.44
C ALA A 204 36.24 15.10 -2.37
N GLY A 205 35.82 14.24 -3.28
CA GLY A 205 36.39 12.93 -3.48
C GLY A 205 35.48 11.71 -3.22
N ASP A 206 34.26 11.87 -2.67
CA ASP A 206 33.40 10.73 -2.33
C ASP A 206 32.70 10.09 -3.57
N GLY A 207 32.66 10.80 -4.72
CA GLY A 207 32.02 10.30 -5.94
C GLY A 207 30.49 10.09 -5.82
N PHE A 208 29.86 10.80 -4.91
CA PHE A 208 28.40 10.64 -4.69
C PHE A 208 27.57 11.36 -5.74
N GLY A 209 28.14 12.27 -6.53
CA GLY A 209 27.50 12.78 -7.74
C GLY A 209 27.31 11.68 -8.78
N LEU A 210 28.29 10.77 -8.92
CA LEU A 210 28.12 9.58 -9.77
C LEU A 210 26.98 8.68 -9.29
N LEU A 211 26.77 8.54 -7.97
CA LEU A 211 25.64 7.82 -7.39
C LEU A 211 24.30 8.43 -7.84
N VAL A 212 24.20 9.77 -7.86
CA VAL A 212 23.00 10.48 -8.37
C VAL A 212 22.78 10.17 -9.85
N LEU A 213 23.84 10.21 -10.66
CA LEU A 213 23.76 9.87 -12.11
C LEU A 213 23.30 8.43 -12.30
N VAL A 214 23.87 7.46 -11.56
CA VAL A 214 23.46 6.06 -11.64
C VAL A 214 21.97 5.90 -11.32
N LEU A 215 21.48 6.50 -10.23
CA LEU A 215 20.03 6.43 -9.89
C LEU A 215 19.14 7.05 -10.97
N ALA A 216 19.54 8.23 -11.49
CA ALA A 216 18.75 8.99 -12.44
C ALA A 216 18.72 8.37 -13.85
N TYR A 217 19.73 7.59 -14.24
CA TYR A 217 19.82 7.01 -15.57
C TYR A 217 19.64 5.50 -15.65
N THR A 218 19.64 4.80 -14.51
CA THR A 218 19.37 3.36 -14.47
C THR A 218 18.03 3.00 -13.78
N GLY A 219 17.48 3.94 -13.01
CA GLY A 219 16.25 3.74 -12.28
C GLY A 219 16.34 2.69 -11.15
N LEU A 220 17.53 2.39 -10.65
CA LEU A 220 17.73 1.49 -9.50
C LEU A 220 16.96 1.96 -8.27
N ARG A 221 16.44 1.00 -7.50
CA ARG A 221 15.98 1.29 -6.13
C ARG A 221 17.19 1.55 -5.24
N TRP A 222 17.02 2.35 -4.19
CA TRP A 222 18.14 2.62 -3.28
C TRP A 222 18.84 1.36 -2.76
N GLY A 223 18.07 0.37 -2.32
CA GLY A 223 18.64 -0.88 -1.81
C GLY A 223 19.41 -1.66 -2.86
N GLU A 224 18.97 -1.64 -4.12
CA GLU A 224 19.67 -2.26 -5.25
C GLU A 224 21.01 -1.56 -5.53
N LEU A 225 21.00 -0.22 -5.54
CA LEU A 225 22.24 0.57 -5.67
C LEU A 225 23.20 0.29 -4.51
N ALA A 226 22.70 0.27 -3.27
CA ALA A 226 23.53 0.02 -2.08
C ALA A 226 24.10 -1.41 -2.04
N GLY A 227 23.43 -2.36 -2.68
CA GLY A 227 23.88 -3.74 -2.84
C GLY A 227 24.72 -4.02 -4.07
N LEU A 228 24.88 -3.01 -4.97
CA LEU A 228 25.60 -3.18 -6.24
C LEU A 228 27.10 -3.43 -6.01
N ARG A 229 27.62 -4.53 -6.56
CA ARG A 229 29.04 -4.89 -6.48
C ARG A 229 29.72 -4.67 -7.82
N VAL A 230 31.05 -4.58 -7.79
CA VAL A 230 31.86 -4.38 -9.02
C VAL A 230 31.61 -5.50 -10.04
N ARG A 231 31.49 -6.76 -9.58
CA ARG A 231 31.18 -7.91 -10.44
C ARG A 231 29.85 -7.84 -11.17
N ASP A 232 28.93 -6.98 -10.72
CA ASP A 232 27.61 -6.80 -11.33
C ASP A 232 27.65 -5.81 -12.49
N LEU A 233 28.81 -5.20 -12.78
CA LEU A 233 29.02 -4.25 -13.86
C LEU A 233 29.64 -4.97 -15.08
N ASP A 234 28.90 -5.07 -16.17
CA ASP A 234 29.41 -5.55 -17.46
C ASP A 234 29.79 -4.37 -18.35
N PHE A 235 31.06 -3.94 -18.24
CA PHE A 235 31.59 -2.84 -19.04
C PHE A 235 31.65 -3.17 -20.54
N ARG A 236 31.73 -4.44 -20.93
CA ARG A 236 31.80 -4.87 -22.34
C ARG A 236 30.43 -4.72 -23.03
N ARG A 237 29.36 -5.08 -22.32
CA ARG A 237 27.98 -5.01 -22.81
C ARG A 237 27.31 -3.71 -22.47
N GLY A 238 27.91 -2.83 -21.68
CA GLY A 238 27.31 -1.58 -21.19
C GLY A 238 26.09 -1.83 -20.29
N ARG A 239 26.15 -2.80 -19.40
CA ARG A 239 25.02 -3.19 -18.58
C ARG A 239 25.42 -3.38 -17.11
N LEU A 240 24.45 -3.31 -16.24
CA LEU A 240 24.56 -3.72 -14.84
C LEU A 240 23.49 -4.79 -14.53
N GLU A 241 23.86 -5.72 -13.66
CA GLU A 241 22.97 -6.78 -13.20
C GLU A 241 22.46 -6.46 -11.79
N VAL A 242 21.15 -6.56 -11.57
CA VAL A 242 20.55 -6.42 -10.25
C VAL A 242 20.30 -7.79 -9.68
N SER A 243 21.26 -8.30 -8.90
CA SER A 243 21.25 -9.63 -8.30
C SER A 243 20.89 -9.62 -6.82
N SER A 244 21.16 -8.51 -6.12
CA SER A 244 20.92 -8.35 -4.68
C SER A 244 20.37 -6.97 -4.32
N THR A 245 19.95 -6.83 -3.08
CA THR A 245 19.48 -5.56 -2.51
C THR A 245 19.83 -5.48 -1.03
N MET A 246 20.24 -4.31 -0.56
CA MET A 246 20.42 -4.06 0.87
C MET A 246 19.10 -3.58 1.48
N ILE A 247 18.69 -4.23 2.54
CA ILE A 247 17.52 -3.85 3.36
C ILE A 247 17.96 -3.48 4.77
N GLU A 248 17.20 -2.62 5.43
CA GLU A 248 17.44 -2.29 6.84
C GLU A 248 16.39 -3.00 7.70
N VAL A 249 16.85 -3.84 8.63
CA VAL A 249 16.04 -4.61 9.58
C VAL A 249 16.59 -4.37 10.98
N ASN A 250 15.74 -3.93 11.90
CA ASN A 250 16.14 -3.61 13.30
C ASN A 250 17.38 -2.69 13.40
N GLY A 251 17.56 -1.78 12.41
CA GLY A 251 18.71 -0.89 12.37
C GLY A 251 19.99 -1.49 11.77
N TYR A 252 20.00 -2.74 11.37
CA TYR A 252 21.11 -3.39 10.68
C TYR A 252 20.84 -3.50 9.18
N LEU A 253 21.92 -3.39 8.39
CA LEU A 253 21.84 -3.63 6.94
C LEU A 253 22.06 -5.11 6.66
N GLU A 254 21.15 -5.71 5.92
CA GLU A 254 21.21 -7.11 5.51
C GLU A 254 21.09 -7.21 3.99
N GLU A 255 21.85 -8.12 3.39
CA GLU A 255 21.72 -8.45 1.98
C GLU A 255 20.50 -9.36 1.78
N SER A 256 19.70 -9.03 0.78
CA SER A 256 18.48 -9.77 0.46
C SER A 256 18.32 -9.89 -1.07
N THR A 257 17.47 -10.79 -1.50
CA THR A 257 17.08 -10.88 -2.91
C THR A 257 16.20 -9.69 -3.31
N PRO A 258 16.22 -9.25 -4.57
CA PRO A 258 15.30 -8.23 -5.09
C PRO A 258 13.84 -8.56 -4.79
N LYS A 259 12.98 -7.55 -4.76
CA LYS A 259 11.59 -7.67 -4.29
C LYS A 259 10.79 -8.75 -5.04
N ASP A 260 11.06 -8.92 -6.31
CA ASP A 260 10.31 -9.84 -7.18
C ASP A 260 11.08 -11.14 -7.46
N TYR A 261 12.18 -11.43 -6.73
CA TYR A 261 13.07 -12.59 -6.85
C TYR A 261 13.72 -12.74 -8.24
N GLU A 262 13.55 -11.77 -9.14
CA GLU A 262 14.12 -11.81 -10.49
C GLU A 262 15.35 -10.91 -10.58
N ALA A 263 16.47 -11.51 -10.96
CA ALA A 263 17.63 -10.77 -11.43
C ALA A 263 17.26 -10.09 -12.76
N ARG A 264 17.70 -8.84 -12.93
CA ARG A 264 17.48 -8.11 -14.19
C ARG A 264 18.73 -7.36 -14.63
N SER A 265 18.87 -7.28 -15.93
CA SER A 265 19.95 -6.60 -16.60
C SER A 265 19.47 -5.22 -17.09
N ILE A 266 20.17 -4.16 -16.71
CA ILE A 266 19.81 -2.78 -17.01
C ILE A 266 20.88 -2.17 -17.92
N PRO A 267 20.54 -1.56 -19.08
CA PRO A 267 21.48 -0.84 -19.88
C PRO A 267 21.94 0.45 -19.16
N VAL A 268 23.22 0.75 -19.25
CA VAL A 268 23.82 1.96 -18.65
C VAL A 268 24.30 2.87 -19.77
N PRO A 269 23.93 4.16 -19.78
CA PRO A 269 24.44 5.11 -20.76
C PRO A 269 25.96 5.20 -20.71
N ALA A 270 26.60 5.33 -21.88
CA ALA A 270 28.06 5.27 -22.02
C ALA A 270 28.80 6.28 -21.11
N PHE A 271 28.28 7.48 -20.95
CA PHE A 271 28.91 8.49 -20.09
C PHE A 271 28.87 8.12 -18.59
N VAL A 272 27.80 7.45 -18.13
CA VAL A 272 27.73 6.94 -16.75
C VAL A 272 28.66 5.75 -16.59
N LEU A 273 28.69 4.85 -17.58
CA LEU A 273 29.53 3.66 -17.58
C LEU A 273 31.03 4.02 -17.52
N SER A 274 31.46 5.03 -18.28
CA SER A 274 32.83 5.55 -18.24
C SER A 274 33.23 6.07 -16.86
N GLN A 275 32.36 6.82 -16.21
CA GLN A 275 32.60 7.30 -14.84
C GLN A 275 32.61 6.15 -13.83
N LEU A 276 31.72 5.15 -13.99
CA LEU A 276 31.73 3.95 -13.16
C LEU A 276 33.05 3.18 -13.31
N ALA A 277 33.57 3.05 -14.53
CA ALA A 277 34.84 2.38 -14.76
C ALA A 277 36.01 3.05 -13.99
N GLY A 278 36.09 4.37 -14.05
CA GLY A 278 37.07 5.13 -13.25
C GLY A 278 36.86 4.95 -11.74
N HIS A 279 35.60 4.99 -11.27
CA HIS A 279 35.27 4.88 -9.84
C HIS A 279 35.63 3.51 -9.23
N VAL A 280 35.55 2.44 -10.01
CA VAL A 280 35.84 1.07 -9.54
C VAL A 280 37.23 0.56 -9.91
N GLN A 281 38.09 1.36 -10.51
CA GLN A 281 39.38 0.95 -11.06
C GLN A 281 40.29 0.25 -10.02
N SER A 282 40.21 0.68 -8.75
CA SER A 282 41.01 0.12 -7.63
C SER A 282 40.26 -0.92 -6.82
N LYS A 283 39.04 -1.28 -7.20
CA LYS A 283 38.18 -2.19 -6.41
C LYS A 283 38.21 -3.61 -6.97
N ILE A 284 38.12 -4.60 -6.07
CA ILE A 284 37.99 -5.99 -6.46
C ILE A 284 36.53 -6.36 -6.77
N PRO A 285 36.27 -7.42 -7.55
CA PRO A 285 34.90 -7.79 -7.99
C PRO A 285 33.87 -7.98 -6.90
N SER A 286 34.27 -8.38 -5.68
CA SER A 286 33.38 -8.60 -4.55
C SER A 286 33.02 -7.35 -3.76
N GLU A 287 33.70 -6.24 -3.98
CA GLU A 287 33.46 -4.99 -3.25
C GLU A 287 32.19 -4.27 -3.75
N PHE A 288 31.57 -3.51 -2.85
CA PHE A 288 30.47 -2.65 -3.20
C PHE A 288 30.94 -1.46 -4.05
N VAL A 289 30.13 -1.09 -5.06
CA VAL A 289 30.45 0.06 -5.91
C VAL A 289 30.46 1.35 -5.10
N PHE A 290 29.47 1.55 -4.24
CA PHE A 290 29.34 2.73 -3.39
C PHE A 290 29.40 2.36 -1.91
N VAL A 291 30.33 2.98 -1.20
CA VAL A 291 30.53 2.80 0.26
C VAL A 291 30.68 4.16 0.92
N SER A 292 30.51 4.21 2.23
CA SER A 292 30.83 5.41 3.00
C SER A 292 32.35 5.62 3.02
N SER A 293 32.81 6.78 2.61
CA SER A 293 34.24 7.17 2.68
C SER A 293 34.81 7.12 4.10
N LYS A 294 33.98 7.42 5.09
CA LYS A 294 34.38 7.47 6.52
C LYS A 294 34.52 6.08 7.15
N SER A 295 33.73 5.11 6.73
CA SER A 295 33.66 3.80 7.40
C SER A 295 33.90 2.59 6.50
N GLY A 296 33.97 2.77 5.17
CA GLY A 296 34.00 1.69 4.21
C GLY A 296 32.72 0.82 4.16
N ALA A 297 31.73 1.16 4.97
CA ALA A 297 30.49 0.40 5.08
C ALA A 297 29.48 0.79 3.99
N VAL A 298 28.52 -0.09 3.74
CA VAL A 298 27.41 0.15 2.82
C VAL A 298 26.64 1.44 3.20
N LEU A 299 26.33 2.25 2.20
CA LEU A 299 25.64 3.52 2.40
C LEU A 299 24.21 3.33 2.86
N ARG A 300 23.82 4.03 3.94
CA ARG A 300 22.42 4.12 4.39
C ARG A 300 21.72 5.27 3.71
N ASN A 301 20.50 5.04 3.23
CA ASN A 301 19.68 6.09 2.59
C ASN A 301 19.53 7.34 3.46
N ARG A 302 19.25 7.14 4.76
CA ARG A 302 19.08 8.24 5.71
C ARG A 302 20.34 9.09 5.85
N THR A 303 21.51 8.45 5.91
CA THR A 303 22.81 9.11 6.05
C THR A 303 23.13 9.91 4.78
N PHE A 304 23.00 9.29 3.60
CA PHE A 304 23.19 9.97 2.32
C PHE A 304 22.26 11.18 2.17
N ARG A 305 20.97 11.02 2.42
CA ARG A 305 20.00 12.12 2.31
C ARG A 305 20.35 13.30 3.20
N ARG A 306 20.68 13.05 4.48
CA ARG A 306 20.97 14.11 5.45
C ARG A 306 22.34 14.73 5.25
N GLY A 307 23.31 13.93 4.88
CA GLY A 307 24.69 14.36 4.71
C GLY A 307 24.89 15.20 3.46
N TRP A 308 24.31 14.83 2.33
CA TRP A 308 24.64 15.40 1.02
C TRP A 308 23.42 15.79 0.21
N PHE A 309 22.46 14.88 0.03
CA PHE A 309 21.42 14.97 -0.98
C PHE A 309 20.40 16.08 -0.73
N ASN A 310 19.91 16.23 0.50
CA ASN A 310 18.81 17.17 0.79
C ASN A 310 19.23 18.63 0.55
N GLU A 311 20.46 18.99 0.92
CA GLU A 311 20.99 20.33 0.73
C GLU A 311 21.30 20.59 -0.75
N ALA A 312 21.92 19.63 -1.44
CA ALA A 312 22.14 19.70 -2.87
C ALA A 312 20.84 19.86 -3.66
N ALA A 313 19.79 19.10 -3.29
CA ALA A 313 18.47 19.25 -3.90
C ALA A 313 17.86 20.64 -3.65
N ALA A 314 18.04 21.21 -2.46
CA ALA A 314 17.57 22.55 -2.15
C ALA A 314 18.34 23.63 -2.97
N SER A 315 19.65 23.47 -3.15
CA SER A 315 20.50 24.42 -3.88
C SER A 315 20.15 24.53 -5.37
N ILE A 316 19.60 23.48 -5.97
CA ILE A 316 19.12 23.47 -7.35
C ILE A 316 17.61 23.78 -7.48
N GLY A 317 16.96 24.28 -6.41
CA GLY A 317 15.56 24.71 -6.43
C GLY A 317 14.52 23.59 -6.28
N VAL A 318 14.91 22.37 -5.88
CA VAL A 318 14.00 21.22 -5.68
C VAL A 318 14.03 20.68 -4.23
N PRO A 319 13.76 21.51 -3.22
CA PRO A 319 13.83 21.10 -1.82
C PRO A 319 12.86 19.94 -1.54
N GLY A 320 13.30 19.00 -0.69
CA GLY A 320 12.52 17.83 -0.33
C GLY A 320 12.48 16.71 -1.39
N LEU A 321 13.22 16.82 -2.49
CA LEU A 321 13.47 15.72 -3.41
C LEU A 321 14.02 14.50 -2.65
N THR A 322 13.68 13.31 -3.11
CA THR A 322 14.18 12.06 -2.50
C THR A 322 14.95 11.24 -3.55
N PRO A 323 15.91 10.38 -3.14
CA PRO A 323 16.60 9.50 -4.09
C PRO A 323 15.64 8.59 -4.87
N HIS A 324 14.47 8.28 -4.32
CA HIS A 324 13.47 7.49 -5.05
C HIS A 324 12.83 8.27 -6.22
N GLU A 325 12.77 9.61 -6.14
CA GLU A 325 12.27 10.44 -7.23
C GLU A 325 13.26 10.50 -8.42
N LEU A 326 14.53 10.15 -8.22
CA LEU A 326 15.47 9.95 -9.33
C LEU A 326 15.10 8.75 -10.21
N ARG A 327 14.50 7.71 -9.62
CA ARG A 327 13.94 6.61 -10.41
C ARG A 327 12.70 7.05 -11.21
N HIS A 328 11.91 7.96 -10.69
CA HIS A 328 10.82 8.58 -11.46
C HIS A 328 11.38 9.47 -12.59
N THR A 329 12.47 10.17 -12.30
CA THR A 329 13.22 10.95 -13.31
C THR A 329 13.74 10.05 -14.43
N CYS A 330 14.35 8.90 -14.09
CA CYS A 330 14.78 7.91 -15.09
C CYS A 330 13.64 7.50 -16.02
N ALA A 331 12.47 7.22 -15.46
CA ALA A 331 11.32 6.85 -16.26
C ALA A 331 10.84 8.00 -17.17
N SER A 332 10.76 9.22 -16.64
CA SER A 332 10.39 10.40 -17.42
C SER A 332 11.35 10.65 -18.58
N LEU A 333 12.65 10.63 -18.31
CA LEU A 333 13.68 10.81 -19.35
C LEU A 333 13.63 9.70 -20.41
N ALA A 334 13.37 8.46 -20.00
CA ALA A 334 13.23 7.34 -20.93
C ALA A 334 11.97 7.48 -21.80
N VAL A 335 10.85 7.90 -21.23
CA VAL A 335 9.60 8.16 -21.99
C VAL A 335 9.83 9.29 -22.99
N SER A 336 10.39 10.43 -22.57
CA SER A 336 10.71 11.55 -23.46
C SER A 336 11.71 11.18 -24.57
N ALA A 337 12.50 10.12 -24.37
CA ALA A 337 13.37 9.55 -25.40
C ALA A 337 12.66 8.49 -26.27
N GLY A 338 11.35 8.31 -26.17
CA GLY A 338 10.56 7.37 -26.95
C GLY A 338 10.68 5.91 -26.51
N ALA A 339 11.04 5.64 -25.26
CA ALA A 339 11.19 4.27 -24.78
C ALA A 339 9.84 3.54 -24.71
N ASN A 340 9.79 2.32 -25.23
CA ASN A 340 8.63 1.45 -25.13
C ASN A 340 8.29 1.11 -23.67
N VAL A 341 7.01 1.17 -23.32
CA VAL A 341 6.49 0.89 -21.95
C VAL A 341 6.97 -0.47 -21.42
N LYS A 342 7.04 -1.49 -22.26
CA LYS A 342 7.50 -2.84 -21.87
C LYS A 342 9.00 -2.88 -21.57
N ALA A 343 9.79 -2.13 -22.35
CA ALA A 343 11.22 -1.97 -22.08
C ALA A 343 11.45 -1.23 -20.75
N LEU A 344 10.70 -0.16 -20.52
CA LEU A 344 10.74 0.62 -19.28
C LEU A 344 10.29 -0.23 -18.06
N GLN A 345 9.22 -1.02 -18.20
CA GLN A 345 8.78 -1.97 -17.17
C GLN A 345 9.91 -2.92 -16.75
N ARG A 346 10.59 -3.54 -17.72
CA ARG A 346 11.71 -4.46 -17.48
C ARG A 346 12.89 -3.75 -16.83
N MET A 347 13.28 -2.59 -17.33
CA MET A 347 14.37 -1.79 -16.79
C MET A 347 14.13 -1.43 -15.32
N LEU A 348 12.93 -0.95 -15.00
CA LEU A 348 12.55 -0.59 -13.65
C LEU A 348 12.30 -1.82 -12.75
N GLY A 349 11.99 -2.99 -13.28
CA GLY A 349 11.57 -4.17 -12.50
C GLY A 349 10.24 -3.90 -11.82
N HIS A 350 9.22 -3.49 -12.60
CA HIS A 350 7.84 -3.43 -12.14
C HIS A 350 7.17 -4.78 -12.43
N SER A 351 6.40 -5.28 -11.47
CA SER A 351 5.71 -6.57 -11.58
C SER A 351 4.71 -6.61 -12.73
N SER A 352 4.18 -5.46 -13.15
CA SER A 352 3.24 -5.35 -14.27
C SER A 352 3.44 -4.07 -15.08
N ALA A 353 3.08 -4.09 -16.36
CA ALA A 353 3.02 -2.90 -17.19
C ALA A 353 1.99 -1.89 -16.66
N LYS A 354 0.94 -2.36 -16.00
CA LYS A 354 -0.06 -1.52 -15.34
C LYS A 354 0.59 -0.60 -14.30
N GLU A 355 1.51 -1.10 -13.48
CA GLU A 355 2.23 -0.28 -12.49
C GLU A 355 3.01 0.87 -13.17
N THR A 356 3.63 0.59 -14.31
CA THR A 356 4.34 1.60 -15.11
C THR A 356 3.36 2.63 -15.69
N LEU A 357 2.26 2.18 -16.31
CA LEU A 357 1.24 3.05 -16.87
C LEU A 357 0.57 3.90 -15.78
N ASP A 358 0.04 3.29 -14.70
CA ASP A 358 -0.60 4.01 -13.59
C ASP A 358 0.34 5.05 -12.93
N THR A 359 1.65 4.85 -13.07
CA THR A 359 2.66 5.74 -12.50
C THR A 359 3.05 6.86 -13.44
N TYR A 360 3.09 6.62 -14.73
CA TYR A 360 3.67 7.50 -15.74
C TYR A 360 2.71 7.81 -16.90
N SER A 361 1.40 7.50 -16.78
CA SER A 361 0.39 7.78 -17.82
C SER A 361 0.47 9.21 -18.34
N ASP A 362 0.53 10.15 -17.40
CA ASP A 362 0.52 11.59 -17.71
C ASP A 362 1.73 12.05 -18.57
N LEU A 363 2.80 11.22 -18.66
CA LEU A 363 3.98 11.49 -19.49
C LEU A 363 3.85 10.96 -20.93
N PHE A 364 2.86 10.09 -21.17
CA PHE A 364 2.59 9.52 -22.49
C PHE A 364 1.52 10.32 -23.26
N ASP A 365 0.78 11.20 -22.58
CA ASP A 365 -0.29 11.99 -23.22
C ASP A 365 0.26 13.06 -24.17
N ASP A 366 1.47 13.59 -23.91
CA ASP A 366 2.15 14.55 -24.77
C ASP A 366 2.68 13.91 -26.09
N ASP A 367 2.71 12.57 -26.17
CA ASP A 367 3.24 11.84 -27.33
C ASP A 367 2.22 11.60 -28.46
N LEU A 368 0.93 11.95 -28.26
CA LEU A 368 -0.11 11.67 -29.27
C LEU A 368 0.14 12.45 -30.56
N ASP A 369 0.58 13.70 -30.47
CA ASP A 369 0.90 14.52 -31.63
C ASP A 369 2.18 13.99 -32.31
N ALA A 370 3.18 13.58 -31.54
CA ALA A 370 4.41 12.96 -32.05
C ALA A 370 4.14 11.63 -32.78
N VAL A 371 3.16 10.84 -32.34
CA VAL A 371 2.74 9.62 -33.06
C VAL A 371 2.13 9.97 -34.40
N ALA A 372 1.32 11.02 -34.48
CA ALA A 372 0.74 11.49 -35.75
C ALA A 372 1.83 11.95 -36.71
N ASP A 373 2.81 12.73 -36.25
CA ASP A 373 3.96 13.20 -37.04
C ASP A 373 4.83 12.06 -37.57
N VAL A 374 5.11 11.05 -36.73
CA VAL A 374 5.89 9.86 -37.15
C VAL A 374 5.09 9.03 -38.17
N LEU A 375 3.78 8.86 -38.01
CA LEU A 375 2.94 8.16 -38.99
C LEU A 375 2.91 8.92 -40.31
N ASP A 376 2.84 10.26 -40.30
CA ASP A 376 2.85 11.06 -41.49
C ASP A 376 4.23 11.00 -42.22
N GLN A 377 5.33 11.07 -41.46
CA GLN A 377 6.68 10.89 -42.02
C GLN A 377 6.84 9.49 -42.64
N MET A 378 6.41 8.44 -41.99
CA MET A 378 6.48 7.08 -42.50
C MET A 378 5.57 6.87 -43.72
N ALA A 379 4.37 7.47 -43.74
CA ALA A 379 3.48 7.44 -44.88
C ALA A 379 4.01 8.21 -46.10
N THR A 380 4.73 9.30 -45.88
CA THR A 380 5.36 10.08 -46.97
C THR A 380 6.58 9.37 -47.57
N VAL A 381 7.32 8.60 -46.80
CA VAL A 381 8.44 7.78 -47.28
C VAL A 381 7.95 6.51 -47.99
N SER A 382 6.77 5.98 -47.62
CA SER A 382 6.17 4.79 -48.25
C SER A 382 5.36 5.16 -49.50
N VAL A 383 5.25 4.22 -50.45
CA VAL A 383 4.51 4.39 -51.73
C VAL A 383 3.03 4.79 -51.50
N VAL A 384 2.48 4.51 -50.34
CA VAL A 384 1.08 4.85 -49.96
C VAL A 384 0.91 6.37 -49.81
N GLY A 385 1.84 7.08 -49.18
CA GLY A 385 1.79 8.54 -49.04
C GLY A 385 1.83 9.27 -50.39
N LYS A 386 2.59 8.75 -51.34
CA LYS A 386 2.70 9.33 -52.69
C LYS A 386 1.42 9.18 -53.55
N THR A 387 0.61 8.18 -53.27
CA THR A 387 -0.60 7.92 -54.05
C THR A 387 -1.79 8.78 -53.58
N TRP A 388 -1.84 9.13 -52.31
CA TRP A 388 -2.93 9.95 -51.76
C TRP A 388 -2.63 11.48 -51.87
N ALA A 389 -1.37 11.90 -51.85
CA ALA A 389 -0.99 13.29 -52.03
C ALA A 389 -1.28 13.83 -53.44
N LYS A 390 -1.59 12.98 -54.42
CA LYS A 390 -1.97 13.38 -55.80
C LYS A 390 -3.47 13.68 -55.98
N ARG A 391 -4.29 13.57 -54.95
CA ARG A 391 -5.68 14.04 -55.03
C ARG A 391 -5.69 15.58 -54.86
N PRO A 392 -6.17 16.37 -55.84
CA PRO A 392 -6.21 17.82 -55.66
C PRO A 392 -7.14 18.16 -54.50
N ALA A 393 -6.65 18.96 -53.58
CA ALA A 393 -7.39 19.51 -52.47
C ALA A 393 -8.66 20.18 -53.05
N ARG A 394 -9.83 19.63 -52.75
CA ARG A 394 -11.10 20.25 -53.03
C ARG A 394 -11.12 21.58 -52.26
N ALA A 395 -11.07 22.68 -53.02
CA ALA A 395 -11.02 24.04 -52.46
C ALA A 395 -12.08 24.20 -51.35
N VAL A 396 -11.64 24.33 -50.13
CA VAL A 396 -12.48 24.78 -49.04
C VAL A 396 -12.82 26.24 -49.33
N ARG A 397 -14.05 26.52 -49.75
CA ARG A 397 -14.58 27.87 -49.87
C ARG A 397 -14.46 28.54 -48.50
N GLN A 398 -13.58 29.53 -48.43
CA GLN A 398 -13.54 30.43 -47.28
C GLN A 398 -14.88 31.22 -47.23
N PRO A 399 -15.56 31.30 -46.07
CA PRO A 399 -16.67 32.20 -45.92
C PRO A 399 -16.17 33.63 -45.88
N SER A 400 -16.65 34.45 -46.81
CA SER A 400 -16.40 35.88 -46.95
C SER A 400 -16.72 36.61 -45.65
N ARG A 401 -15.73 37.37 -45.12
CA ARG A 401 -15.96 38.40 -44.11
C ARG A 401 -16.78 39.53 -44.71
N SER A 402 -17.96 39.85 -44.20
CA SER A 402 -18.44 41.24 -44.06
C SER A 402 -19.69 41.35 -43.20
N ARG A 403 -19.56 42.29 -42.28
CA ARG A 403 -20.52 43.19 -41.65
C ARG A 403 -20.96 42.86 -40.20
N LYS A 404 -20.51 43.72 -39.31
CA LYS A 404 -21.12 44.17 -38.04
C LYS A 404 -22.15 45.26 -38.36
N PRO A 405 -22.92 45.80 -37.36
CA PRO A 405 -23.68 45.19 -36.27
C PRO A 405 -25.12 45.74 -36.22
N ALA A 406 -26.00 45.18 -35.46
CA ALA A 406 -27.07 45.90 -34.78
C ALA A 406 -27.71 45.08 -33.65
N SER A 407 -27.89 45.75 -32.57
CA SER A 407 -28.57 45.56 -31.32
C SER A 407 -29.95 44.91 -31.36
N ASP A 408 -30.28 44.25 -30.32
CA ASP A 408 -31.45 44.35 -29.41
C ASP A 408 -32.19 43.03 -29.12
N GLN A 409 -32.13 42.73 -27.85
CA GLN A 409 -33.22 42.40 -26.92
C GLN A 409 -34.18 41.20 -27.14
N ARG A 410 -34.25 40.49 -26.06
CA ARG A 410 -35.41 39.89 -25.33
C ARG A 410 -35.55 38.39 -25.29
N PHE A 411 -35.38 37.94 -24.07
CA PHE A 411 -36.14 36.93 -23.30
C PHE A 411 -37.07 35.95 -24.02
N SER A 412 -36.84 34.64 -23.81
CA SER A 412 -37.88 33.79 -23.22
C SER A 412 -37.37 32.41 -22.80
N LYS A 413 -38.04 31.93 -21.79
CA LYS A 413 -37.80 30.73 -20.95
C LYS A 413 -37.96 29.39 -21.71
N SER A 414 -37.18 28.44 -21.29
CA SER A 414 -37.39 26.98 -21.05
C SER A 414 -38.48 26.21 -21.82
N PRO A 415 -38.35 24.88 -21.97
CA PRO A 415 -38.34 23.96 -20.84
C PRO A 415 -37.39 22.75 -20.94
N VAL A 416 -37.15 22.17 -19.78
CA VAL A 416 -36.54 20.90 -19.44
C VAL A 416 -37.24 19.74 -20.15
N SER A 417 -36.48 18.75 -20.65
CA SER A 417 -36.98 17.40 -20.75
C SER A 417 -35.90 16.38 -20.42
N ASP A 418 -36.21 15.66 -19.34
CA ASP A 418 -35.62 14.40 -18.93
C ASP A 418 -35.59 13.36 -20.06
N SER A 419 -34.49 12.63 -20.17
CA SER A 419 -34.58 11.20 -20.47
C SER A 419 -33.30 10.46 -20.09
N ASN A 420 -33.38 9.93 -18.91
CA ASN A 420 -32.55 8.89 -18.35
C ASN A 420 -32.88 7.56 -19.06
N ARG A 421 -31.97 6.98 -19.84
CA ARG A 421 -32.06 5.57 -20.25
C ARG A 421 -30.70 4.90 -20.09
N ARG A 422 -30.66 3.98 -19.14
CA ARG A 422 -29.58 3.00 -18.94
C ARG A 422 -29.61 1.94 -20.04
N PRO A 423 -28.45 1.47 -20.55
CA PRO A 423 -28.37 0.26 -21.36
C PRO A 423 -28.41 -1.01 -20.50
N PRO A 424 -28.85 -2.16 -21.04
CA PRO A 424 -29.09 -3.37 -20.27
C PRO A 424 -27.82 -4.19 -19.99
N LEU A 425 -27.88 -4.90 -18.87
CA LEU A 425 -26.91 -5.87 -18.37
C LEU A 425 -26.76 -7.09 -19.32
N TYR A 426 -25.54 -7.40 -19.72
CA TYR A 426 -25.20 -8.68 -20.34
C TYR A 426 -25.08 -9.77 -19.27
N LYS A 427 -25.86 -10.82 -19.40
CA LYS A 427 -25.74 -12.07 -18.65
C LYS A 427 -24.61 -12.90 -19.25
N SER A 428 -23.60 -13.25 -18.45
CA SER A 428 -22.64 -14.29 -18.79
C SER A 428 -23.20 -15.64 -18.37
N GLY A 429 -23.41 -16.52 -19.35
CA GLY A 429 -23.71 -17.93 -19.15
C GLY A 429 -22.44 -18.71 -18.79
N ALA A 430 -22.59 -19.58 -17.81
CA ALA A 430 -21.63 -20.60 -17.44
C ALA A 430 -21.49 -21.68 -18.52
N LEU A 431 -20.28 -22.17 -18.74
CA LEU A 431 -20.04 -23.53 -19.19
C LEU A 431 -18.81 -24.08 -18.47
N ALA A 432 -19.07 -25.21 -17.84
CA ALA A 432 -18.11 -26.10 -17.21
C ALA A 432 -17.20 -26.77 -18.26
N ASN A 433 -15.93 -26.92 -17.93
CA ASN A 433 -15.19 -28.18 -17.87
C ASN A 433 -13.86 -27.91 -17.14
#